data_4333a280933a8e86c1de1937b99dd24f
#
_entry.id   4333a280933a8e86c1de1937b99dd24f
#
_cell.length_a   1.000
_cell.length_b   1.000
_cell.length_c   1.000
_cell.angle_alpha   90.00
_cell.angle_beta   90.00
_cell.angle_gamma   90.00
#
_symmetry.space_group_name_H-M   'P 1'
#
loop_
_entity.id
_entity.type
_entity.pdbx_description
1 polymer ?
#
loop_
_entity_poly.entity_id
_entity_poly.type
_entity_poly.pdbx_seq_one_letter_code
_entity_poly.pdbx_strand_id
1 'polypeptide(L)'
;LQIFDNLSTNTFQYCLTGDSRTIDIFAEIDKYSQQFGNLLREKKIRGIFSSPPYVGLIDYHEQHAYAYDLFGFERNDDKEIGPLFKGQKLEAQRLYVEGISDVLINCKRFLVDDYNVFLVANDKYNLYPKIAERAGMQIVNQFKRPVLNRTEKDKGAYSEIIFHLKKR
;
A
#
# COMPACT_ATOMS: atom_id res chain seq x y z
N LEU A 1 6.17 25.87 -13.10
CA LEU A 1 4.96 26.14 -12.29
C LEU A 1 3.78 26.49 -13.19
N GLN A 2 3.91 27.38 -14.20
CA GLN A 2 2.82 27.76 -15.13
C GLN A 2 2.20 26.56 -15.91
N ILE A 3 2.93 25.47 -16.11
CA ILE A 3 2.41 24.26 -16.78
C ILE A 3 1.39 23.54 -15.87
N PHE A 4 1.61 23.53 -14.55
CA PHE A 4 0.69 22.91 -13.60
C PHE A 4 -0.62 23.68 -13.43
N ASP A 5 -0.58 25.01 -13.49
CA ASP A 5 -1.75 25.87 -13.36
C ASP A 5 -2.74 25.71 -14.54
N ASN A 6 -2.24 25.21 -15.69
CA ASN A 6 -3.05 24.95 -16.89
C ASN A 6 -3.57 23.50 -16.97
N LEU A 7 -3.17 22.61 -16.05
CA LEU A 7 -3.72 21.26 -15.95
C LEU A 7 -4.99 21.29 -15.11
N SER A 8 -6.07 21.86 -15.63
CA SER A 8 -7.37 21.71 -15.00
C SER A 8 -7.82 20.25 -15.11
N THR A 9 -7.73 19.51 -14.03
CA THR A 9 -8.34 18.18 -13.95
C THR A 9 -9.73 18.32 -13.34
N ASN A 10 -10.76 17.86 -14.04
CA ASN A 10 -12.11 17.71 -13.48
C ASN A 10 -12.20 16.48 -12.55
N THR A 11 -11.07 16.02 -12.01
CA THR A 11 -10.98 14.84 -11.15
C THR A 11 -10.68 15.25 -9.71
N PHE A 12 -11.41 14.65 -8.78
CA PHE A 12 -11.11 14.79 -7.36
C PHE A 12 -9.86 13.99 -7.01
N GLN A 13 -8.94 14.61 -6.26
CA GLN A 13 -7.72 13.99 -5.76
C GLN A 13 -7.49 14.44 -4.32
N TYR A 14 -7.24 13.48 -3.42
CA TYR A 14 -6.93 13.77 -2.02
C TYR A 14 -5.83 12.85 -1.51
N CYS A 15 -4.95 13.41 -0.71
CA CYS A 15 -3.98 12.67 0.09
C CYS A 15 -4.52 12.57 1.51
N LEU A 16 -4.74 11.36 2.00
CA LEU A 16 -5.22 11.10 3.35
C LEU A 16 -4.10 10.57 4.22
N THR A 17 -4.08 10.98 5.48
CA THR A 17 -3.12 10.50 6.48
C THR A 17 -3.84 9.67 7.53
N GLY A 18 -3.30 8.51 7.88
CA GLY A 18 -3.85 7.64 8.92
C GLY A 18 -3.32 6.22 8.84
N ASP A 19 -3.71 5.40 9.80
CA ASP A 19 -3.39 3.96 9.77
C ASP A 19 -4.26 3.26 8.73
N SER A 20 -3.64 2.75 7.67
CA SER A 20 -4.33 2.11 6.55
C SER A 20 -5.15 0.88 6.95
N ARG A 21 -4.87 0.29 8.13
CA ARG A 21 -5.63 -0.86 8.67
C ARG A 21 -6.99 -0.47 9.22
N THR A 22 -7.18 0.81 9.58
CA THR A 22 -8.36 1.26 10.32
C THR A 22 -9.02 2.52 9.78
N ILE A 23 -8.34 3.29 8.95
CA ILE A 23 -8.84 4.56 8.40
C ILE A 23 -10.21 4.37 7.72
N ASP A 24 -11.15 5.24 8.01
CA ASP A 24 -12.40 5.36 7.26
C ASP A 24 -12.24 6.44 6.19
N ILE A 25 -12.02 5.99 4.94
CA ILE A 25 -11.79 6.88 3.81
C ILE A 25 -12.96 7.83 3.57
N PHE A 26 -14.21 7.37 3.77
CA PHE A 26 -15.38 8.22 3.59
C PHE A 26 -15.44 9.34 4.62
N ALA A 27 -15.21 8.99 5.90
CA ALA A 27 -15.20 9.96 6.97
C ALA A 27 -14.05 10.97 6.82
N GLU A 28 -12.87 10.52 6.39
CA GLU A 28 -11.75 11.43 6.16
C GLU A 28 -12.01 12.38 4.98
N ILE A 29 -12.53 11.89 3.87
CA ILE A 29 -12.82 12.74 2.70
C ILE A 29 -13.92 13.75 2.98
N ASP A 30 -14.93 13.40 3.77
CA ASP A 30 -16.01 14.33 4.14
C ASP A 30 -15.48 15.58 4.86
N LYS A 31 -14.35 15.50 5.57
CA LYS A 31 -13.70 16.65 6.21
C LYS A 31 -13.21 17.69 5.21
N TYR A 32 -12.93 17.27 3.97
CA TYR A 32 -12.41 18.14 2.91
C TYR A 32 -13.46 18.47 1.85
N SER A 33 -14.32 17.50 1.48
CA SER A 33 -15.31 17.65 0.43
C SER A 33 -16.48 16.68 0.60
N GLN A 34 -17.60 17.20 1.07
CA GLN A 34 -18.86 16.45 1.15
C GLN A 34 -19.33 15.96 -0.23
N GLN A 35 -19.11 16.77 -1.28
CA GLN A 35 -19.45 16.40 -2.65
C GLN A 35 -18.68 15.15 -3.10
N PHE A 36 -17.37 15.12 -2.83
CA PHE A 36 -16.56 13.98 -3.18
C PHE A 36 -16.87 12.75 -2.32
N GLY A 37 -17.13 12.93 -1.02
CA GLY A 37 -17.57 11.86 -0.13
C GLY A 37 -18.86 11.19 -0.61
N ASN A 38 -19.83 11.97 -1.02
CA ASN A 38 -21.09 11.45 -1.58
C ASN A 38 -20.86 10.68 -2.88
N LEU A 39 -20.04 11.23 -3.78
CA LEU A 39 -19.67 10.56 -5.03
C LEU A 39 -18.98 9.21 -4.77
N LEU A 40 -18.06 9.17 -3.81
CA LEU A 40 -17.37 7.91 -3.46
C LEU A 40 -18.30 6.86 -2.85
N ARG A 41 -19.29 7.26 -2.04
CA ARG A 41 -20.28 6.30 -1.51
C ARG A 41 -21.16 5.72 -2.61
N GLU A 42 -21.53 6.54 -3.57
CA GLU A 42 -22.34 6.12 -4.73
C GLU A 42 -21.56 5.22 -5.68
N LYS A 43 -20.38 5.68 -6.12
CA LYS A 43 -19.58 5.02 -7.18
C LYS A 43 -18.66 3.94 -6.66
N LYS A 44 -18.23 4.04 -5.39
CA LYS A 44 -17.16 3.28 -4.76
C LYS A 44 -15.83 3.34 -5.53
N ILE A 45 -14.79 2.76 -4.96
CA ILE A 45 -13.44 2.72 -5.53
C ILE A 45 -13.30 1.46 -6.39
N ARG A 46 -12.75 1.58 -7.60
CA ARG A 46 -12.65 0.48 -8.55
C ARG A 46 -11.40 -0.39 -8.37
N GLY A 47 -10.41 0.09 -7.63
CA GLY A 47 -9.21 -0.69 -7.43
C GLY A 47 -8.16 -0.03 -6.55
N ILE A 48 -7.11 -0.79 -6.30
CA ILE A 48 -5.94 -0.40 -5.54
C ILE A 48 -4.71 -0.62 -6.40
N PHE A 49 -3.78 0.33 -6.40
CA PHE A 49 -2.44 0.16 -6.90
C PHE A 49 -1.46 0.59 -5.80
N SER A 50 -0.61 -0.32 -5.34
CA SER A 50 0.30 -0.05 -4.23
C SER A 50 1.59 -0.86 -4.34
N SER A 51 2.67 -0.29 -3.78
CA SER A 51 3.89 -1.00 -3.44
C SER A 51 4.01 -1.01 -1.92
N PRO A 52 3.52 -2.06 -1.23
CA PRO A 52 3.60 -2.16 0.23
C PRO A 52 5.05 -2.25 0.70
N PRO A 53 5.35 -1.96 1.96
CA PRO A 53 6.69 -2.14 2.52
C PRO A 53 7.16 -3.60 2.36
N TYR A 54 8.47 -3.81 2.27
CA TYR A 54 9.06 -5.15 2.14
C TYR A 54 9.47 -5.65 3.51
N VAL A 55 9.09 -6.89 3.84
CA VAL A 55 9.32 -7.47 5.17
C VAL A 55 10.81 -7.47 5.54
N GLY A 56 11.15 -6.79 6.63
CA GLY A 56 12.49 -6.77 7.20
C GLY A 56 13.58 -6.24 6.26
N LEU A 57 13.25 -5.38 5.31
CA LEU A 57 14.21 -4.85 4.35
C LEU A 57 14.52 -3.37 4.58
N ILE A 58 13.54 -2.59 4.94
CA ILE A 58 13.65 -1.13 5.09
C ILE A 58 12.98 -0.72 6.41
N ASP A 59 13.57 0.27 7.06
CA ASP A 59 13.03 1.00 8.20
C ASP A 59 12.56 2.36 7.68
N TYR A 60 11.30 2.45 7.27
CA TYR A 60 10.78 3.62 6.56
C TYR A 60 10.75 4.87 7.45
N HIS A 61 10.41 4.72 8.72
CA HIS A 61 10.43 5.84 9.65
C HIS A 61 11.82 6.39 9.88
N GLU A 62 12.83 5.51 9.97
CA GLU A 62 14.22 5.95 10.09
C GLU A 62 14.75 6.56 8.79
N GLN A 63 14.43 5.95 7.66
CA GLN A 63 14.84 6.47 6.34
C GLN A 63 14.27 7.85 6.04
N HIS A 64 13.09 8.16 6.57
CA HIS A 64 12.40 9.44 6.39
C HIS A 64 12.41 10.32 7.64
N ALA A 65 13.32 10.07 8.59
CA ALA A 65 13.44 10.84 9.84
C ALA A 65 13.48 12.36 9.58
N TYR A 66 14.20 12.79 8.55
CA TYR A 66 14.28 14.19 8.15
C TYR A 66 12.91 14.84 7.85
N ALA A 67 11.95 14.08 7.33
CA ALA A 67 10.61 14.60 7.05
C ALA A 67 9.79 14.80 8.33
N TYR A 68 9.96 13.92 9.30
CA TYR A 68 9.32 14.09 10.61
C TYR A 68 9.84 15.35 11.31
N ASP A 69 11.15 15.56 11.30
CA ASP A 69 11.77 16.75 11.90
C ASP A 69 11.37 18.04 11.17
N LEU A 70 11.35 18.02 9.82
CA LEU A 70 11.02 19.19 9.01
C LEU A 70 9.55 19.60 9.11
N PHE A 71 8.64 18.65 9.16
CA PHE A 71 7.19 18.92 9.15
C PHE A 71 6.54 18.79 10.54
N GLY A 72 7.28 18.40 11.57
CA GLY A 72 6.76 18.23 12.92
C GLY A 72 5.78 17.07 13.05
N PHE A 73 5.90 16.03 12.23
CA PHE A 73 5.05 14.86 12.36
C PHE A 73 5.51 13.95 13.49
N GLU A 74 4.55 13.32 14.16
CA GLU A 74 4.83 12.33 15.19
C GLU A 74 5.23 10.99 14.55
N ARG A 75 6.33 10.40 15.04
CA ARG A 75 6.78 9.06 14.63
C ARG A 75 5.93 7.99 15.33
N ASN A 76 5.60 6.93 14.57
CA ASN A 76 4.83 5.77 15.06
C ASN A 76 5.50 4.47 14.62
N ASP A 77 6.77 4.29 14.97
CA ASP A 77 7.63 3.18 14.51
C ASP A 77 7.07 1.81 14.90
N ASP A 78 6.39 1.70 16.04
CA ASP A 78 5.72 0.48 16.50
C ASP A 78 4.54 0.05 15.61
N LYS A 79 3.95 0.98 14.87
CA LYS A 79 2.84 0.72 13.93
C LYS A 79 3.30 0.36 12.52
N GLU A 80 4.59 0.46 12.23
CA GLU A 80 5.14 0.13 10.92
C GLU A 80 4.95 -1.35 10.58
N ILE A 81 4.53 -1.63 9.33
CA ILE A 81 4.33 -2.99 8.85
C ILE A 81 5.63 -3.50 8.24
N GLY A 82 6.22 -4.54 8.83
CA GLY A 82 7.41 -5.22 8.32
C GLY A 82 8.72 -4.44 8.41
N PRO A 83 8.97 -3.63 9.47
CA PRO A 83 10.19 -2.83 9.56
C PRO A 83 11.45 -3.71 9.70
N LEU A 84 12.59 -3.14 9.30
CA LEU A 84 13.88 -3.83 9.31
C LEU A 84 14.26 -4.34 10.72
N PHE A 85 14.03 -3.57 11.78
CA PHE A 85 14.41 -3.94 13.15
C PHE A 85 13.68 -5.18 13.67
N LYS A 86 12.50 -5.53 13.14
CA LYS A 86 11.79 -6.79 13.46
C LYS A 86 12.38 -7.99 12.72
N GLY A 87 13.27 -7.76 11.75
CA GLY A 87 13.96 -8.77 10.98
C GLY A 87 13.07 -9.54 10.01
N GLN A 88 13.50 -10.75 9.65
CA GLN A 88 12.87 -11.57 8.60
C GLN A 88 12.50 -12.98 9.10
N LYS A 89 12.52 -13.23 10.41
CA LYS A 89 12.17 -14.52 11.01
C LYS A 89 10.67 -14.80 10.88
N LEU A 90 10.26 -16.01 11.18
CA LEU A 90 8.86 -16.48 11.03
C LEU A 90 7.85 -15.55 11.70
N GLU A 91 8.15 -15.05 12.87
CA GLU A 91 7.25 -14.12 13.59
C GLU A 91 7.10 -12.80 12.85
N ALA A 92 8.18 -12.21 12.32
CA ALA A 92 8.12 -11.00 11.51
C ALA A 92 7.32 -11.21 10.22
N GLN A 93 7.47 -12.37 9.59
CA GLN A 93 6.69 -12.75 8.41
C GLN A 93 5.20 -12.90 8.75
N ARG A 94 4.88 -13.50 9.91
CA ARG A 94 3.49 -13.62 10.37
C ARG A 94 2.85 -12.26 10.59
N LEU A 95 3.51 -11.37 11.32
CA LEU A 95 3.04 -10.00 11.57
C LEU A 95 2.89 -9.19 10.28
N TYR A 96 3.79 -9.41 9.32
CA TYR A 96 3.70 -8.79 8.01
C TYR A 96 2.46 -9.25 7.24
N VAL A 97 2.22 -10.57 7.20
CA VAL A 97 1.02 -11.13 6.56
C VAL A 97 -0.24 -10.55 7.20
N GLU A 98 -0.30 -10.50 8.52
CA GLU A 98 -1.43 -9.92 9.26
C GLU A 98 -1.62 -8.46 8.89
N GLY A 99 -0.57 -7.64 9.00
CA GLY A 99 -0.64 -6.20 8.75
C GLY A 99 -1.11 -5.85 7.33
N ILE A 100 -0.51 -6.48 6.30
CA ILE A 100 -0.92 -6.23 4.90
C ILE A 100 -2.34 -6.75 4.64
N SER A 101 -2.70 -7.91 5.20
CA SER A 101 -4.06 -8.44 5.06
C SER A 101 -5.09 -7.51 5.69
N ASP A 102 -4.81 -6.96 6.87
CA ASP A 102 -5.73 -6.07 7.58
C ASP A 102 -5.94 -4.76 6.80
N VAL A 103 -4.88 -4.22 6.15
CA VAL A 103 -5.03 -3.10 5.20
C VAL A 103 -5.97 -3.46 4.06
N LEU A 104 -5.79 -4.62 3.43
CA LEU A 104 -6.66 -5.04 2.32
C LEU A 104 -8.10 -5.29 2.76
N ILE A 105 -8.30 -5.86 3.95
CA ILE A 105 -9.63 -6.08 4.55
C ILE A 105 -10.33 -4.73 4.80
N ASN A 106 -9.63 -3.75 5.36
CA ASN A 106 -10.18 -2.42 5.55
C ASN A 106 -10.52 -1.76 4.21
N CYS A 107 -9.62 -1.81 3.24
CA CYS A 107 -9.84 -1.23 1.92
C CYS A 107 -11.06 -1.83 1.19
N LYS A 108 -11.33 -3.12 1.34
CA LYS A 108 -12.49 -3.78 0.72
C LYS A 108 -13.83 -3.12 1.03
N ARG A 109 -13.96 -2.47 2.18
CA ARG A 109 -15.20 -1.76 2.59
C ARG A 109 -15.59 -0.66 1.59
N PHE A 110 -14.62 -0.12 0.89
CA PHE A 110 -14.75 1.02 -0.01
C PHE A 110 -14.74 0.64 -1.49
N LEU A 111 -14.48 -0.64 -1.81
CA LEU A 111 -14.37 -1.12 -3.19
C LEU A 111 -15.72 -1.53 -3.77
N VAL A 112 -15.84 -1.44 -5.10
CA VAL A 112 -16.90 -2.13 -5.85
C VAL A 112 -16.70 -3.65 -5.78
N ASP A 113 -17.73 -4.43 -6.12
CA ASP A 113 -17.61 -5.91 -6.10
C ASP A 113 -16.61 -6.45 -7.13
N ASP A 114 -16.55 -5.87 -8.33
CA ASP A 114 -15.58 -6.24 -9.37
C ASP A 114 -14.35 -5.31 -9.36
N TYR A 115 -13.67 -5.27 -8.22
CA TYR A 115 -12.45 -4.48 -8.05
C TYR A 115 -11.21 -5.18 -8.62
N ASN A 116 -10.18 -4.38 -8.87
CA ASN A 116 -8.84 -4.87 -9.20
C ASN A 116 -7.83 -4.34 -8.17
N VAL A 117 -6.98 -5.21 -7.64
CA VAL A 117 -5.90 -4.83 -6.73
C VAL A 117 -4.58 -5.25 -7.36
N PHE A 118 -3.68 -4.29 -7.53
CA PHE A 118 -2.32 -4.52 -8.02
C PHE A 118 -1.33 -4.18 -6.90
N LEU A 119 -0.56 -5.19 -6.48
CA LEU A 119 0.49 -5.05 -5.46
C LEU A 119 1.85 -5.36 -6.07
N VAL A 120 2.76 -4.38 -6.01
CA VAL A 120 4.14 -4.53 -6.48
C VAL A 120 5.02 -4.90 -5.30
N ALA A 121 5.62 -6.07 -5.31
CA ALA A 121 6.42 -6.54 -4.18
C ALA A 121 7.56 -7.49 -4.58
N ASN A 122 8.58 -7.54 -3.73
CA ASN A 122 9.53 -8.64 -3.72
C ASN A 122 9.02 -9.70 -2.73
N ASP A 123 8.49 -10.80 -3.25
CA ASP A 123 7.93 -11.89 -2.43
C ASP A 123 8.92 -13.05 -2.23
N LYS A 124 10.08 -12.74 -1.67
CA LYS A 124 11.14 -13.72 -1.39
C LYS A 124 10.65 -14.92 -0.55
N TYR A 125 9.68 -14.69 0.32
CA TYR A 125 9.19 -15.69 1.27
C TYR A 125 7.85 -16.30 0.89
N ASN A 126 7.33 -16.00 -0.30
CA ASN A 126 6.02 -16.47 -0.78
C ASN A 126 4.87 -16.17 0.20
N LEU A 127 4.80 -14.92 0.65
CA LEU A 127 3.80 -14.47 1.63
C LEU A 127 2.48 -14.01 0.99
N TYR A 128 2.53 -13.54 -0.26
CA TYR A 128 1.36 -12.93 -0.91
C TYR A 128 0.19 -13.88 -1.15
N PRO A 129 0.38 -15.20 -1.42
CA PRO A 129 -0.74 -16.15 -1.43
C PRO A 129 -1.50 -16.20 -0.11
N LYS A 130 -0.79 -16.18 1.04
CA LYS A 130 -1.41 -16.16 2.38
C LYS A 130 -2.11 -14.83 2.66
N ILE A 131 -1.52 -13.71 2.22
CA ILE A 131 -2.12 -12.37 2.33
C ILE A 131 -3.44 -12.33 1.55
N ALA A 132 -3.44 -12.78 0.31
CA ALA A 132 -4.63 -12.82 -0.52
C ALA A 132 -5.74 -13.67 0.11
N GLU A 133 -5.41 -14.89 0.54
CA GLU A 133 -6.34 -15.80 1.20
C GLU A 133 -6.96 -15.18 2.45
N ARG A 134 -6.14 -14.64 3.37
CA ARG A 134 -6.59 -13.99 4.60
C ARG A 134 -7.47 -12.76 4.32
N ALA A 135 -7.16 -11.99 3.27
CA ALA A 135 -7.96 -10.86 2.84
C ALA A 135 -9.26 -11.26 2.11
N GLY A 136 -9.51 -12.57 1.88
CA GLY A 136 -10.65 -13.06 1.11
C GLY A 136 -10.57 -12.62 -0.36
N MET A 137 -9.36 -12.61 -0.91
CA MET A 137 -9.04 -12.32 -2.31
C MET A 137 -8.38 -13.54 -2.96
N GLN A 138 -8.26 -13.52 -4.26
CA GLN A 138 -7.49 -14.50 -5.04
C GLN A 138 -6.51 -13.81 -5.97
N ILE A 139 -5.33 -14.38 -6.13
CA ILE A 139 -4.37 -13.93 -7.14
C ILE A 139 -4.78 -14.52 -8.48
N VAL A 140 -5.17 -13.65 -9.41
CA VAL A 140 -5.60 -14.07 -10.76
C VAL A 140 -4.48 -13.99 -11.78
N ASN A 141 -3.50 -13.10 -11.58
CA ASN A 141 -2.32 -12.99 -12.42
C ASN A 141 -1.09 -12.56 -11.61
N GLN A 142 0.10 -12.90 -12.12
CA GLN A 142 1.38 -12.45 -11.61
C GLN A 142 2.27 -12.04 -12.77
N PHE A 143 2.83 -10.83 -12.71
CA PHE A 143 3.73 -10.30 -13.73
C PHE A 143 5.10 -10.08 -13.11
N LYS A 144 6.13 -10.71 -13.66
CA LYS A 144 7.50 -10.52 -13.21
C LYS A 144 8.07 -9.25 -13.83
N ARG A 145 8.52 -8.33 -13.00
CA ARG A 145 9.20 -7.10 -13.39
C ARG A 145 10.69 -7.21 -13.08
N PRO A 146 11.57 -7.36 -14.07
CA PRO A 146 13.00 -7.24 -13.83
C PRO A 146 13.33 -5.79 -13.46
N VAL A 147 14.12 -5.59 -12.40
CA VAL A 147 14.61 -4.27 -12.04
C VAL A 147 16.03 -4.13 -12.59
N LEU A 148 16.16 -3.34 -13.64
CA LEU A 148 17.44 -3.04 -14.29
C LEU A 148 18.15 -1.91 -13.51
N ASN A 149 19.50 -1.95 -13.49
CA ASN A 149 20.36 -0.88 -12.95
C ASN A 149 20.23 -0.63 -11.43
N ARG A 150 20.12 -1.66 -10.61
CA ARG A 150 20.53 -1.52 -9.22
C ARG A 150 22.05 -1.37 -9.18
N THR A 151 22.50 -0.36 -8.42
CA THR A 151 23.92 -0.07 -8.20
C THR A 151 24.67 -1.32 -7.77
N GLU A 152 25.91 -1.41 -8.17
CA GLU A 152 26.95 -2.48 -8.18
C GLU A 152 27.04 -3.44 -6.98
N LYS A 153 26.20 -3.34 -5.95
CA LYS A 153 26.26 -4.16 -4.74
C LYS A 153 25.44 -5.46 -4.79
N ASP A 154 24.48 -5.57 -5.70
CA ASP A 154 23.62 -6.75 -5.78
C ASP A 154 24.20 -7.78 -6.76
N LYS A 155 24.80 -8.84 -6.22
CA LYS A 155 25.37 -9.96 -6.99
C LYS A 155 24.33 -10.88 -7.66
N GLY A 156 23.04 -10.53 -7.66
CA GLY A 156 21.95 -11.34 -8.20
C GLY A 156 20.91 -10.54 -8.97
N ALA A 157 20.25 -11.20 -9.94
CA ALA A 157 19.13 -10.61 -10.66
C ALA A 157 17.96 -10.32 -9.68
N TYR A 158 17.65 -9.05 -9.47
CA TYR A 158 16.54 -8.62 -8.65
C TYR A 158 15.29 -8.50 -9.52
N SER A 159 14.19 -9.03 -9.05
CA SER A 159 12.90 -8.87 -9.70
C SER A 159 11.81 -8.63 -8.68
N GLU A 160 10.84 -7.84 -9.07
CA GLU A 160 9.59 -7.66 -8.35
C GLU A 160 8.48 -8.43 -9.06
N ILE A 161 7.44 -8.73 -8.32
CA ILE A 161 6.23 -9.35 -8.84
C ILE A 161 5.10 -8.34 -8.69
N ILE A 162 4.34 -8.16 -9.75
CA ILE A 162 3.07 -7.43 -9.70
C ILE A 162 1.98 -8.49 -9.53
N PHE A 163 1.41 -8.57 -8.35
CA PHE A 163 0.28 -9.43 -8.06
C PHE A 163 -1.01 -8.74 -8.46
N HIS A 164 -1.81 -9.38 -9.29
CA HIS A 164 -3.17 -8.94 -9.59
C HIS A 164 -4.16 -9.78 -8.79
N LEU A 165 -4.86 -9.13 -7.86
CA LEU A 165 -5.84 -9.77 -7.00
C LEU A 165 -7.26 -9.30 -7.35
N LYS A 166 -8.21 -10.21 -7.19
CA LYS A 166 -9.64 -9.97 -7.30
C LYS A 166 -10.39 -10.56 -6.11
N LYS A 167 -11.68 -10.29 -6.02
CA LYS A 167 -12.59 -10.94 -5.08
C LYS A 167 -12.55 -12.46 -5.31
N ARG A 168 -12.49 -13.23 -4.24
CA ARG A 168 -12.60 -14.68 -4.25
C ARG A 168 -14.04 -15.09 -4.44
#